data_da68e0b9ff0dd614871444112a1b39dc
#
_entry.id   da68e0b9ff0dd614871444112a1b39dc
#
_cell.length_a   1.000
_cell.length_b   1.000
_cell.length_c   1.000
_cell.angle_alpha   90.00
_cell.angle_beta   90.00
_cell.angle_gamma   90.00
#
_symmetry.space_group_name_H-M   'P 1'
#
loop_
_entity.id
_entity.type
_entity.pdbx_description
1 polymer ?
#
loop_
_entity_poly.entity_id
_entity_poly.type
_entity_poly.pdbx_seq_one_letter_code
_entity_poly.pdbx_strand_id
1 'polypeptide(L)'
;MEFRTKVELPAKGPKIQHTDRLMIWGSCFSEHIGNLLSEHKFRCDVNPFGVLYNPMSIATSIQCLLKKALYRKEDLREEQGVWYSLMHHSIFSSHEAEDCLQKINQRIAQGHENLKQANWIIFTWGSSFVYTWKENGETVGNCHKLPSRLFERKMVSADEITAIYLPLLQELKAVRPNLQCLFTVSPIRHLKDGLHGNQLSKANLLIAIDQICRQMDFCHYFPSYEIMIDELRDYRFYADDMMHPSPLAIQYIWECFCDCYFTPSTLSFLKEWNKIRQGLAHRPFNPESEAYQTFLSQILLKIEDLKEKLPYLDVQKEIKLCQAQLKK
;
A
#
# COMPACT_ATOMS: atom_id res chain seq x y z
N MET A 1 29.85 17.04 11.76
CA MET A 1 30.25 15.86 10.96
C MET A 1 29.04 14.99 10.76
N GLU A 2 28.63 14.75 9.52
CA GLU A 2 27.53 13.83 9.22
C GLU A 2 28.08 12.42 9.03
N PHE A 3 27.47 11.43 9.68
CA PHE A 3 27.92 10.03 9.64
C PHE A 3 27.14 9.18 8.63
N ARG A 4 26.21 9.79 7.88
CA ARG A 4 25.45 9.13 6.84
C ARG A 4 25.21 10.05 5.65
N THR A 5 25.13 9.48 4.46
CA THR A 5 24.68 10.18 3.26
C THR A 5 23.16 10.14 3.22
N LYS A 6 22.50 11.31 3.19
CA LYS A 6 21.05 11.39 3.02
C LYS A 6 20.68 11.18 1.57
N VAL A 7 19.61 10.45 1.34
CA VAL A 7 19.00 10.33 0.01
C VAL A 7 18.30 11.64 -0.33
N GLU A 8 18.57 12.16 -1.52
CA GLU A 8 17.89 13.35 -2.02
C GLU A 8 16.42 13.03 -2.28
N LEU A 9 15.54 13.74 -1.59
CA LEU A 9 14.10 13.59 -1.75
C LEU A 9 13.58 14.61 -2.78
N PRO A 10 12.52 14.27 -3.56
CA PRO A 10 11.91 15.19 -4.50
C PRO A 10 11.43 16.48 -3.79
N ALA A 11 12.08 17.59 -4.07
CA ALA A 11 11.78 18.87 -3.43
C ALA A 11 10.52 19.55 -4.01
N LYS A 12 10.18 19.23 -5.26
CA LYS A 12 9.08 19.83 -6.02
C LYS A 12 8.14 18.74 -6.54
N GLY A 13 6.86 19.05 -6.64
CA GLY A 13 5.87 18.14 -7.19
C GLY A 13 4.51 18.31 -6.51
N PRO A 14 3.49 17.59 -6.99
CA PRO A 14 2.17 17.59 -6.39
C PRO A 14 2.21 17.03 -4.98
N LYS A 15 1.31 17.51 -4.14
CA LYS A 15 1.21 17.13 -2.73
C LYS A 15 -0.12 16.47 -2.44
N ILE A 16 -0.11 15.47 -1.58
CA ILE A 16 -1.28 14.76 -1.09
C ILE A 16 -1.97 15.62 -0.02
N GLN A 17 -3.24 15.89 -0.22
CA GLN A 17 -4.10 16.51 0.77
C GLN A 17 -4.78 15.42 1.61
N HIS A 18 -5.10 15.73 2.85
CA HIS A 18 -5.80 14.77 3.72
C HIS A 18 -7.19 14.39 3.18
N THR A 19 -7.80 15.24 2.35
CA THR A 19 -9.06 14.99 1.66
C THR A 19 -8.95 14.04 0.47
N ASP A 20 -7.74 13.78 -0.03
CA ASP A 20 -7.54 12.93 -1.21
C ASP A 20 -7.94 11.48 -0.94
N ARG A 21 -8.37 10.82 -2.01
CA ARG A 21 -8.62 9.37 -2.04
C ARG A 21 -7.42 8.66 -2.64
N LEU A 22 -6.88 7.72 -1.90
CA LEU A 22 -5.67 7.01 -2.26
C LEU A 22 -6.00 5.56 -2.60
N MET A 23 -5.40 5.03 -3.65
CA MET A 23 -5.36 3.59 -3.89
C MET A 23 -3.91 3.12 -3.85
N ILE A 24 -3.67 1.97 -3.26
CA ILE A 24 -2.31 1.47 -3.01
C ILE A 24 -2.21 0.04 -3.49
N TRP A 25 -1.18 -0.25 -4.28
CA TRP A 25 -0.82 -1.60 -4.71
C TRP A 25 0.61 -1.91 -4.37
N GLY A 26 0.85 -3.13 -3.96
CA GLY A 26 2.22 -3.63 -3.86
C GLY A 26 2.46 -4.69 -2.81
N SER A 27 3.71 -4.72 -2.34
CA SER A 27 4.24 -5.68 -1.39
C SER A 27 3.74 -5.44 0.05
N CYS A 28 4.19 -6.27 1.00
CA CYS A 28 3.91 -6.07 2.43
C CYS A 28 4.32 -4.67 2.93
N PHE A 29 5.31 -4.02 2.31
CA PHE A 29 5.66 -2.64 2.65
C PHE A 29 4.50 -1.68 2.33
N SER A 30 3.78 -1.90 1.23
CA SER A 30 2.59 -1.10 0.92
C SER A 30 1.46 -1.27 1.94
N GLU A 31 1.35 -2.44 2.57
CA GLU A 31 0.40 -2.65 3.68
C GLU A 31 0.80 -1.84 4.92
N HIS A 32 2.09 -1.78 5.25
CA HIS A 32 2.56 -0.95 6.36
C HIS A 32 2.24 0.54 6.13
N ILE A 33 2.53 1.07 4.96
CA ILE A 33 2.22 2.46 4.61
C ILE A 33 0.70 2.69 4.56
N GLY A 34 -0.06 1.75 3.98
CA GLY A 34 -1.51 1.79 3.95
C GLY A 34 -2.15 1.78 5.35
N ASN A 35 -1.61 0.98 6.27
CA ASN A 35 -2.03 0.97 7.67
C ASN A 35 -1.75 2.30 8.35
N LEU A 36 -0.55 2.88 8.18
CA LEU A 36 -0.22 4.20 8.70
C LEU A 36 -1.16 5.29 8.16
N LEU A 37 -1.46 5.27 6.85
CA LEU A 37 -2.45 6.18 6.26
C LEU A 37 -3.84 6.00 6.89
N SER A 38 -4.31 4.75 7.05
CA SER A 38 -5.61 4.44 7.65
C SER A 38 -5.68 4.86 9.13
N GLU A 39 -4.62 4.63 9.89
CA GLU A 39 -4.47 5.07 11.27
C GLU A 39 -4.51 6.60 11.41
N HIS A 40 -4.03 7.30 10.37
CA HIS A 40 -4.11 8.76 10.25
C HIS A 40 -5.36 9.24 9.52
N LYS A 41 -6.38 8.39 9.38
CA LYS A 41 -7.71 8.73 8.85
C LYS A 41 -7.74 9.16 7.38
N PHE A 42 -6.72 8.82 6.58
CA PHE A 42 -6.83 8.98 5.13
C PHE A 42 -7.86 8.01 4.55
N ARG A 43 -8.51 8.44 3.48
CA ARG A 43 -9.38 7.57 2.68
C ARG A 43 -8.52 6.78 1.71
N CYS A 44 -8.10 5.59 2.12
CA CYS A 44 -7.24 4.74 1.30
C CYS A 44 -7.85 3.35 1.08
N ASP A 45 -7.65 2.83 -0.12
CA ASP A 45 -7.96 1.47 -0.54
C ASP A 45 -6.65 0.75 -0.81
N VAL A 46 -6.34 -0.25 0.01
CA VAL A 46 -5.04 -0.93 0.01
C VAL A 46 -5.19 -2.33 -0.56
N ASN A 47 -4.35 -2.67 -1.53
CA ASN A 47 -4.22 -4.00 -2.11
C ASN A 47 -5.57 -4.66 -2.45
N PRO A 48 -6.33 -4.16 -3.44
CA PRO A 48 -7.66 -4.68 -3.77
C PRO A 48 -7.71 -6.18 -4.07
N PHE A 49 -6.63 -6.76 -4.54
CA PHE A 49 -6.47 -8.20 -4.82
C PHE A 49 -5.66 -8.94 -3.74
N GLY A 50 -5.33 -8.23 -2.64
CA GLY A 50 -4.30 -8.63 -1.70
C GLY A 50 -2.91 -8.24 -2.19
N VAL A 51 -1.87 -8.68 -1.44
CA VAL A 51 -0.47 -8.35 -1.75
C VAL A 51 -0.06 -8.90 -3.13
N LEU A 52 0.40 -8.00 -4.00
CA LEU A 52 0.98 -8.32 -5.30
C LEU A 52 2.39 -7.74 -5.38
N TYR A 53 3.37 -8.56 -5.76
CA TYR A 53 4.79 -8.17 -5.67
C TYR A 53 5.35 -7.58 -6.96
N ASN A 54 4.80 -7.94 -8.11
CA ASN A 54 5.38 -7.63 -9.39
C ASN A 54 4.49 -6.71 -10.23
N PRO A 55 5.08 -5.88 -11.10
CA PRO A 55 4.34 -4.93 -11.91
C PRO A 55 3.30 -5.58 -12.82
N MET A 56 3.55 -6.79 -13.33
CA MET A 56 2.63 -7.44 -14.28
C MET A 56 1.32 -7.86 -13.61
N SER A 57 1.37 -8.51 -12.45
CA SER A 57 0.16 -8.87 -11.72
C SER A 57 -0.60 -7.64 -11.21
N ILE A 58 0.12 -6.57 -10.83
CA ILE A 58 -0.51 -5.29 -10.46
C ILE A 58 -1.22 -4.69 -11.68
N ALA A 59 -0.58 -4.65 -12.85
CA ALA A 59 -1.21 -4.16 -14.08
C ALA A 59 -2.47 -4.94 -14.44
N THR A 60 -2.42 -6.29 -14.37
CA THR A 60 -3.58 -7.16 -14.60
C THR A 60 -4.73 -6.84 -13.64
N SER A 61 -4.43 -6.64 -12.35
CA SER A 61 -5.45 -6.29 -11.36
C SER A 61 -6.11 -4.93 -11.63
N ILE A 62 -5.33 -3.94 -12.05
CA ILE A 62 -5.85 -2.61 -12.42
C ILE A 62 -6.73 -2.69 -13.67
N GLN A 63 -6.31 -3.42 -14.69
CA GLN A 63 -7.12 -3.65 -15.89
C GLN A 63 -8.45 -4.34 -15.55
N CYS A 64 -8.43 -5.31 -14.62
CA CYS A 64 -9.64 -5.94 -14.11
C CYS A 64 -10.58 -4.92 -13.45
N LEU A 65 -10.05 -4.02 -12.61
CA LEU A 65 -10.84 -2.95 -11.98
C LEU A 65 -11.36 -1.94 -13.01
N LEU A 66 -10.53 -1.49 -13.96
CA LEU A 66 -10.95 -0.54 -15.01
C LEU A 66 -12.16 -1.08 -15.79
N LYS A 67 -12.10 -2.34 -16.20
CA LYS A 67 -13.16 -3.00 -16.98
C LYS A 67 -14.32 -3.52 -16.12
N LYS A 68 -14.20 -3.48 -14.77
CA LYS A 68 -15.12 -4.15 -13.84
C LYS A 68 -15.34 -5.62 -14.25
N ALA A 69 -14.24 -6.31 -14.59
CA ALA A 69 -14.29 -7.69 -15.08
C ALA A 69 -14.58 -8.63 -13.90
N LEU A 70 -15.83 -9.08 -13.80
CA LEU A 70 -16.26 -10.00 -12.76
C LEU A 70 -15.81 -11.43 -13.07
N TYR A 71 -15.37 -12.13 -12.03
CA TYR A 71 -15.00 -13.54 -12.08
C TYR A 71 -16.21 -14.45 -12.15
N ARG A 72 -16.05 -15.59 -12.80
CA ARG A 72 -17.00 -16.69 -12.86
C ARG A 72 -16.41 -17.92 -12.17
N LYS A 73 -17.20 -18.97 -12.00
CA LYS A 73 -16.73 -20.20 -11.36
C LYS A 73 -15.60 -20.86 -12.13
N GLU A 74 -15.59 -20.73 -13.44
CA GLU A 74 -14.55 -21.28 -14.34
C GLU A 74 -13.19 -20.57 -14.17
N ASP A 75 -13.17 -19.36 -13.62
CA ASP A 75 -11.97 -18.59 -13.32
C ASP A 75 -11.35 -18.98 -11.97
N LEU A 76 -12.06 -19.79 -11.19
CA LEU A 76 -11.59 -20.33 -9.92
C LEU A 76 -10.93 -21.69 -10.12
N ARG A 77 -10.09 -22.05 -9.16
CA ARG A 77 -9.51 -23.39 -9.02
C ARG A 77 -9.89 -23.95 -7.66
N GLU A 78 -9.93 -25.27 -7.59
CA GLU A 78 -10.18 -25.99 -6.35
C GLU A 78 -8.98 -26.92 -6.08
N GLU A 79 -8.47 -26.87 -4.86
CA GLU A 79 -7.45 -27.79 -4.37
C GLU A 79 -7.75 -28.13 -2.92
N GLN A 80 -7.83 -29.44 -2.61
CA GLN A 80 -8.08 -29.94 -1.26
C GLN A 80 -9.33 -29.34 -0.59
N GLY A 81 -10.41 -29.14 -1.34
CA GLY A 81 -11.66 -28.60 -0.83
C GLY A 81 -11.65 -27.07 -0.61
N VAL A 82 -10.65 -26.36 -1.15
CA VAL A 82 -10.55 -24.88 -1.06
C VAL A 82 -10.60 -24.28 -2.46
N TRP A 83 -11.55 -23.39 -2.68
CA TRP A 83 -11.67 -22.61 -3.91
C TRP A 83 -10.87 -21.32 -3.82
N TYR A 84 -10.13 -20.96 -4.88
CA TYR A 84 -9.28 -19.78 -4.96
C TYR A 84 -9.09 -19.29 -6.39
N SER A 85 -8.61 -18.07 -6.54
CA SER A 85 -8.15 -17.48 -7.80
C SER A 85 -6.65 -17.28 -7.78
N LEU A 86 -5.95 -17.60 -8.87
CA LEU A 86 -4.51 -17.38 -8.99
C LEU A 86 -4.10 -15.89 -8.99
N MET A 87 -5.06 -14.97 -9.13
CA MET A 87 -4.78 -13.52 -9.07
C MET A 87 -5.00 -12.91 -7.69
N HIS A 88 -5.71 -13.60 -6.78
CA HIS A 88 -6.10 -13.04 -5.49
C HIS A 88 -5.32 -13.68 -4.34
N HIS A 89 -5.14 -12.90 -3.28
CA HIS A 89 -4.56 -13.42 -2.02
C HIS A 89 -5.50 -14.47 -1.38
N SER A 90 -4.93 -15.36 -0.57
CA SER A 90 -5.67 -16.45 0.09
C SER A 90 -6.80 -15.98 1.03
N ILE A 91 -6.85 -14.71 1.42
CA ILE A 91 -7.99 -14.15 2.18
C ILE A 91 -9.31 -14.23 1.43
N PHE A 92 -9.27 -14.33 0.10
CA PHE A 92 -10.45 -14.49 -0.76
C PHE A 92 -10.87 -15.94 -0.93
N SER A 93 -10.01 -16.89 -0.53
CA SER A 93 -10.31 -18.32 -0.66
C SER A 93 -11.42 -18.75 0.27
N SER A 94 -12.16 -19.81 -0.12
CA SER A 94 -13.23 -20.39 0.67
C SER A 94 -13.42 -21.87 0.35
N HIS A 95 -14.07 -22.60 1.25
CA HIS A 95 -14.51 -23.97 0.97
C HIS A 95 -15.70 -24.03 0.00
N GLU A 96 -16.44 -22.93 -0.16
CA GLU A 96 -17.55 -22.80 -1.09
C GLU A 96 -17.18 -21.88 -2.26
N ALA A 97 -17.39 -22.36 -3.50
CA ALA A 97 -17.07 -21.58 -4.71
C ALA A 97 -17.83 -20.26 -4.75
N GLU A 98 -19.10 -20.27 -4.38
CA GLU A 98 -19.98 -19.09 -4.36
C GLU A 98 -19.50 -18.03 -3.37
N ASP A 99 -19.04 -18.42 -2.19
CA ASP A 99 -18.47 -17.48 -1.19
C ASP A 99 -17.16 -16.87 -1.70
N CYS A 100 -16.27 -17.68 -2.30
CA CYS A 100 -15.06 -17.21 -2.94
C CYS A 100 -15.37 -16.18 -4.04
N LEU A 101 -16.30 -16.49 -4.95
CA LEU A 101 -16.75 -15.60 -6.01
C LEU A 101 -17.35 -14.31 -5.47
N GLN A 102 -18.21 -14.41 -4.47
CA GLN A 102 -18.84 -13.26 -3.86
C GLN A 102 -17.83 -12.30 -3.28
N LYS A 103 -16.84 -12.79 -2.51
CA LYS A 103 -15.75 -11.98 -1.95
C LYS A 103 -14.96 -11.27 -3.04
N ILE A 104 -14.56 -12.01 -4.08
CA ILE A 104 -13.78 -11.48 -5.21
C ILE A 104 -14.59 -10.40 -5.94
N ASN A 105 -15.80 -10.70 -6.35
CA ASN A 105 -16.62 -9.83 -7.19
C ASN A 105 -17.10 -8.58 -6.44
N GLN A 106 -17.42 -8.69 -5.16
CA GLN A 106 -17.71 -7.53 -4.32
C GLN A 106 -16.49 -6.62 -4.21
N ARG A 107 -15.31 -7.22 -4.03
CA ARG A 107 -14.06 -6.45 -3.93
C ARG A 107 -13.68 -5.76 -5.23
N ILE A 108 -13.89 -6.43 -6.37
CA ILE A 108 -13.71 -5.83 -7.71
C ILE A 108 -14.68 -4.66 -7.91
N ALA A 109 -15.97 -4.84 -7.59
CA ALA A 109 -16.96 -3.78 -7.71
C ALA A 109 -16.60 -2.55 -6.85
N GLN A 110 -16.20 -2.75 -5.60
CA GLN A 110 -15.74 -1.70 -4.71
C GLN A 110 -14.46 -1.03 -5.24
N GLY A 111 -13.46 -1.82 -5.66
CA GLY A 111 -12.20 -1.31 -6.21
C GLY A 111 -12.41 -0.50 -7.48
N HIS A 112 -13.33 -0.91 -8.35
CA HIS A 112 -13.72 -0.14 -9.54
C HIS A 112 -14.26 1.25 -9.17
N GLU A 113 -15.19 1.33 -8.19
CA GLU A 113 -15.74 2.62 -7.77
C GLU A 113 -14.70 3.49 -7.05
N ASN A 114 -13.80 2.89 -6.26
CA ASN A 114 -12.69 3.60 -5.64
C ASN A 114 -11.70 4.15 -6.67
N LEU A 115 -11.40 3.37 -7.72
CA LEU A 115 -10.51 3.77 -8.80
C LEU A 115 -11.03 4.99 -9.55
N LYS A 116 -12.35 5.05 -9.82
CA LYS A 116 -13.01 6.20 -10.46
C LYS A 116 -12.93 7.48 -9.62
N GLN A 117 -12.68 7.37 -8.32
CA GLN A 117 -12.64 8.48 -7.39
C GLN A 117 -11.22 8.78 -6.87
N ALA A 118 -10.23 7.97 -7.24
CA ALA A 118 -8.88 8.12 -6.76
C ALA A 118 -8.24 9.45 -7.20
N ASN A 119 -7.58 10.12 -6.30
CA ASN A 119 -6.71 11.26 -6.58
C ASN A 119 -5.26 10.81 -6.78
N TRP A 120 -4.88 9.75 -6.05
CA TRP A 120 -3.56 9.18 -6.11
C TRP A 120 -3.61 7.66 -6.22
N ILE A 121 -2.71 7.10 -7.03
CA ILE A 121 -2.38 5.68 -7.02
C ILE A 121 -0.91 5.55 -6.61
N ILE A 122 -0.65 4.73 -5.59
CA ILE A 122 0.69 4.47 -5.08
C ILE A 122 1.06 3.03 -5.42
N PHE A 123 2.14 2.87 -6.17
CA PHE A 123 2.69 1.58 -6.58
C PHE A 123 3.96 1.27 -5.80
N THR A 124 3.96 0.15 -5.07
CA THR A 124 5.16 -0.36 -4.39
C THR A 124 5.59 -1.66 -5.05
N TRP A 125 6.48 -1.57 -6.04
CA TRP A 125 6.97 -2.74 -6.73
C TRP A 125 8.03 -3.50 -5.93
N GLY A 126 7.80 -4.79 -5.72
CA GLY A 126 8.69 -5.63 -4.91
C GLY A 126 9.74 -6.35 -5.74
N SER A 127 9.35 -6.93 -6.86
CA SER A 127 10.19 -7.79 -7.68
C SER A 127 9.80 -7.71 -9.15
N SER A 128 10.78 -7.81 -10.06
CA SER A 128 10.54 -8.00 -11.49
C SER A 128 10.36 -9.47 -11.89
N PHE A 129 10.45 -10.41 -10.95
CA PHE A 129 10.11 -11.79 -11.21
C PHE A 129 8.61 -11.99 -11.26
N VAL A 130 8.13 -12.58 -12.36
CA VAL A 130 6.73 -12.84 -12.66
C VAL A 130 6.51 -14.35 -12.74
N TYR A 131 5.37 -14.78 -12.25
CA TYR A 131 4.89 -16.14 -12.42
C TYR A 131 3.76 -16.15 -13.44
N THR A 132 3.80 -17.12 -14.35
CA THR A 132 2.72 -17.41 -15.28
C THR A 132 2.30 -18.86 -15.14
N TRP A 133 1.01 -19.11 -15.30
CA TRP A 133 0.47 -20.46 -15.29
C TRP A 133 0.80 -21.12 -16.61
N LYS A 134 1.51 -22.27 -16.59
CA LYS A 134 2.03 -22.93 -17.81
C LYS A 134 0.96 -23.36 -18.81
N GLU A 135 -0.21 -23.69 -18.29
CA GLU A 135 -1.31 -24.23 -19.12
C GLU A 135 -1.85 -23.20 -20.10
N ASN A 136 -1.96 -21.94 -19.69
CA ASN A 136 -2.58 -20.89 -20.51
C ASN A 136 -1.75 -19.58 -20.62
N GLY A 137 -0.58 -19.52 -19.97
CA GLY A 137 0.30 -18.36 -20.00
C GLY A 137 -0.18 -17.16 -19.17
N GLU A 138 -1.23 -17.30 -18.38
CA GLU A 138 -1.78 -16.20 -17.57
C GLU A 138 -0.85 -15.78 -16.45
N THR A 139 -0.78 -14.48 -16.21
CA THR A 139 -0.04 -13.92 -15.07
C THR A 139 -0.67 -14.36 -13.75
N VAL A 140 0.15 -14.77 -12.81
CA VAL A 140 -0.24 -15.24 -11.49
C VAL A 140 0.12 -14.19 -10.43
N GLY A 141 -0.86 -13.79 -9.64
CA GLY A 141 -0.65 -12.92 -8.47
C GLY A 141 -0.26 -13.70 -7.22
N ASN A 142 -0.82 -14.90 -7.04
CA ASN A 142 -0.55 -15.77 -5.90
C ASN A 142 -0.51 -17.25 -6.34
N CYS A 143 0.60 -17.92 -6.05
CA CYS A 143 0.78 -19.34 -6.38
C CYS A 143 0.09 -20.31 -5.40
N HIS A 144 -0.54 -19.83 -4.33
CA HIS A 144 -1.26 -20.62 -3.31
C HIS A 144 -0.51 -21.86 -2.80
N LYS A 145 0.85 -21.79 -2.74
CA LYS A 145 1.75 -22.90 -2.36
C LYS A 145 1.67 -24.13 -3.29
N LEU A 146 1.09 -23.98 -4.47
CA LEU A 146 1.07 -25.03 -5.48
C LEU A 146 2.49 -25.39 -5.93
N PRO A 147 2.69 -26.63 -6.45
CA PRO A 147 3.99 -27.08 -6.93
C PRO A 147 4.58 -26.14 -7.99
N SER A 148 5.85 -25.76 -7.84
CA SER A 148 6.54 -24.82 -8.73
C SER A 148 6.57 -25.26 -10.21
N ARG A 149 6.48 -26.57 -10.49
CA ARG A 149 6.42 -27.13 -11.85
C ARG A 149 5.22 -26.65 -12.68
N LEU A 150 4.16 -26.18 -12.02
CA LEU A 150 2.94 -25.68 -12.67
C LEU A 150 3.11 -24.25 -13.22
N PHE A 151 4.16 -23.57 -12.80
CA PHE A 151 4.42 -22.19 -13.16
C PHE A 151 5.68 -22.06 -14.00
N GLU A 152 5.65 -21.14 -14.95
CA GLU A 152 6.85 -20.54 -15.49
C GLU A 152 7.20 -19.32 -14.64
N ARG A 153 8.48 -19.11 -14.39
CA ARG A 153 8.97 -17.96 -13.64
C ARG A 153 10.10 -17.31 -14.41
N LYS A 154 9.89 -16.04 -14.77
CA LYS A 154 10.89 -15.24 -15.48
C LYS A 154 11.07 -13.88 -14.83
N MET A 155 12.23 -13.30 -15.00
CA MET A 155 12.47 -11.89 -14.70
C MET A 155 12.08 -11.07 -15.92
N VAL A 156 11.15 -10.12 -15.76
CA VAL A 156 10.76 -9.19 -16.83
C VAL A 156 11.74 -8.02 -16.87
N SER A 157 12.04 -7.55 -18.07
CA SER A 157 12.91 -6.40 -18.29
C SER A 157 12.20 -5.08 -18.01
N ALA A 158 12.97 -4.03 -17.86
CA ALA A 158 12.45 -2.67 -17.72
C ALA A 158 11.58 -2.25 -18.92
N ASP A 159 11.99 -2.62 -20.13
CA ASP A 159 11.24 -2.28 -21.35
C ASP A 159 9.90 -3.04 -21.44
N GLU A 160 9.86 -4.32 -21.06
CA GLU A 160 8.60 -5.10 -20.97
C GLU A 160 7.62 -4.44 -19.96
N ILE A 161 8.12 -4.01 -18.79
CA ILE A 161 7.31 -3.33 -17.80
C ILE A 161 6.79 -2.00 -18.35
N THR A 162 7.66 -1.19 -18.92
CA THR A 162 7.33 0.14 -19.46
C THR A 162 6.29 0.02 -20.59
N ALA A 163 6.45 -0.94 -21.49
CA ALA A 163 5.51 -1.18 -22.59
C ALA A 163 4.08 -1.50 -22.10
N ILE A 164 3.93 -2.16 -20.96
CA ILE A 164 2.62 -2.46 -20.34
C ILE A 164 2.07 -1.24 -19.59
N TYR A 165 2.92 -0.51 -18.86
CA TYR A 165 2.46 0.56 -17.98
C TYR A 165 2.11 1.85 -18.72
N LEU A 166 2.81 2.21 -19.81
CA LEU A 166 2.50 3.45 -20.53
C LEU A 166 1.05 3.51 -21.03
N PRO A 167 0.52 2.51 -21.76
CA PRO A 167 -0.89 2.52 -22.18
C PRO A 167 -1.85 2.42 -20.98
N LEU A 168 -1.54 1.62 -19.97
CA LEU A 168 -2.36 1.49 -18.77
C LEU A 168 -2.52 2.82 -18.03
N LEU A 169 -1.43 3.56 -17.86
CA LEU A 169 -1.43 4.88 -17.21
C LEU A 169 -2.19 5.91 -18.02
N GLN A 170 -2.10 5.86 -19.36
CA GLN A 170 -2.92 6.71 -20.25
C GLN A 170 -4.41 6.42 -20.08
N GLU A 171 -4.80 5.14 -20.02
CA GLU A 171 -6.19 4.73 -19.77
C GLU A 171 -6.68 5.23 -18.39
N LEU A 172 -5.87 5.07 -17.34
CA LEU A 172 -6.16 5.60 -16.00
C LEU A 172 -6.33 7.12 -16.02
N LYS A 173 -5.46 7.83 -16.72
CA LYS A 173 -5.51 9.29 -16.83
C LYS A 173 -6.75 9.76 -17.62
N ALA A 174 -7.18 8.99 -18.62
CA ALA A 174 -8.42 9.27 -19.34
C ALA A 174 -9.66 9.15 -18.46
N VAL A 175 -9.70 8.14 -17.58
CA VAL A 175 -10.79 7.95 -16.59
C VAL A 175 -10.73 9.02 -15.49
N ARG A 176 -9.54 9.44 -15.08
CA ARG A 176 -9.30 10.41 -13.99
C ARG A 176 -8.28 11.47 -14.42
N PRO A 177 -8.70 12.56 -15.07
CA PRO A 177 -7.79 13.59 -15.59
C PRO A 177 -6.86 14.22 -14.55
N ASN A 178 -7.30 14.30 -13.28
CA ASN A 178 -6.49 14.85 -12.18
C ASN A 178 -5.70 13.80 -11.40
N LEU A 179 -5.66 12.54 -11.87
CA LEU A 179 -4.92 11.47 -11.21
C LEU A 179 -3.43 11.78 -11.15
N GLN A 180 -2.83 11.46 -10.00
CA GLN A 180 -1.39 11.40 -9.80
C GLN A 180 -0.99 9.96 -9.50
N CYS A 181 0.15 9.53 -10.00
CA CYS A 181 0.72 8.21 -9.76
C CYS A 181 2.06 8.34 -9.04
N LEU A 182 2.24 7.61 -7.97
CA LEU A 182 3.49 7.57 -7.22
C LEU A 182 4.06 6.16 -7.23
N PHE A 183 5.25 6.03 -7.75
CA PHE A 183 5.99 4.77 -7.79
C PHE A 183 7.05 4.74 -6.70
N THR A 184 7.26 3.56 -6.13
CA THR A 184 8.38 3.29 -5.25
C THR A 184 8.80 1.83 -5.39
N VAL A 185 10.08 1.55 -5.18
CA VAL A 185 10.59 0.18 -5.11
C VAL A 185 10.62 -0.25 -3.66
N SER A 186 10.00 -1.40 -3.38
CA SER A 186 9.93 -1.95 -2.02
C SER A 186 11.31 -2.11 -1.40
N PRO A 187 11.52 -1.65 -0.16
CA PRO A 187 12.78 -1.81 0.56
C PRO A 187 13.05 -3.26 1.04
N ILE A 188 12.06 -4.15 0.89
CA ILE A 188 12.19 -5.56 1.29
C ILE A 188 13.13 -6.28 0.33
N ARG A 189 14.05 -7.09 0.88
CA ARG A 189 14.95 -7.96 0.11
C ARG A 189 14.30 -9.32 -0.17
N HIS A 190 14.57 -9.87 -1.35
CA HIS A 190 14.10 -11.20 -1.74
C HIS A 190 15.30 -12.16 -1.88
N LEU A 191 15.34 -13.21 -1.07
CA LEU A 191 16.46 -14.15 -1.05
C LEU A 191 16.28 -15.36 -1.97
N LYS A 192 15.09 -15.60 -2.50
CA LYS A 192 14.80 -16.77 -3.36
C LYS A 192 15.75 -16.89 -4.55
N ASP A 193 16.20 -15.75 -5.10
CA ASP A 193 17.09 -15.67 -6.25
C ASP A 193 18.52 -15.29 -5.88
N GLY A 194 18.83 -15.35 -4.59
CA GLY A 194 20.05 -14.81 -4.02
C GLY A 194 20.10 -13.28 -4.06
N LEU A 195 21.12 -12.73 -3.40
CA LEU A 195 21.26 -11.27 -3.31
C LEU A 195 21.52 -10.62 -4.66
N HIS A 196 22.29 -11.28 -5.53
CA HIS A 196 22.56 -10.78 -6.89
C HIS A 196 21.27 -10.73 -7.73
N GLY A 197 20.48 -11.81 -7.73
CA GLY A 197 19.18 -11.83 -8.42
C GLY A 197 18.21 -10.79 -7.90
N ASN A 198 18.21 -10.53 -6.58
CA ASN A 198 17.45 -9.43 -5.99
C ASN A 198 17.89 -8.07 -6.55
N GLN A 199 19.20 -7.79 -6.65
CA GLN A 199 19.70 -6.52 -7.20
C GLN A 199 19.33 -6.34 -8.66
N LEU A 200 19.48 -7.37 -9.51
CA LEU A 200 19.06 -7.33 -10.91
C LEU A 200 17.56 -7.07 -11.05
N SER A 201 16.76 -7.71 -10.20
CA SER A 201 15.32 -7.50 -10.16
C SER A 201 14.96 -6.06 -9.77
N LYS A 202 15.59 -5.50 -8.72
CA LYS A 202 15.38 -4.11 -8.31
C LYS A 202 15.84 -3.12 -9.39
N ALA A 203 16.98 -3.37 -10.04
CA ALA A 203 17.48 -2.54 -11.14
C ALA A 203 16.47 -2.42 -12.29
N ASN A 204 15.87 -3.55 -12.72
CA ASN A 204 14.80 -3.52 -13.72
C ASN A 204 13.60 -2.65 -13.31
N LEU A 205 13.20 -2.73 -12.03
CA LEU A 205 12.09 -1.90 -11.52
C LEU A 205 12.46 -0.41 -11.51
N LEU A 206 13.66 -0.06 -11.06
CA LEU A 206 14.13 1.32 -11.01
C LEU A 206 14.23 1.94 -12.41
N ILE A 207 14.80 1.22 -13.37
CA ILE A 207 14.90 1.66 -14.77
C ILE A 207 13.51 1.86 -15.38
N ALA A 208 12.59 0.90 -15.17
CA ALA A 208 11.22 1.02 -15.68
C ALA A 208 10.49 2.24 -15.10
N ILE A 209 10.62 2.49 -13.79
CA ILE A 209 10.01 3.66 -13.15
C ILE A 209 10.59 4.96 -13.72
N ASP A 210 11.90 5.04 -13.89
CA ASP A 210 12.56 6.22 -14.48
C ASP A 210 12.06 6.46 -15.91
N GLN A 211 11.97 5.41 -16.73
CA GLN A 211 11.42 5.51 -18.10
C GLN A 211 9.96 6.00 -18.11
N ILE A 212 9.11 5.51 -17.18
CA ILE A 212 7.71 5.93 -17.03
C ILE A 212 7.63 7.39 -16.58
N CYS A 213 8.35 7.77 -15.53
CA CYS A 213 8.30 9.12 -14.98
C CYS A 213 8.82 10.19 -15.97
N ARG A 214 9.76 9.84 -16.86
CA ARG A 214 10.22 10.75 -17.92
C ARG A 214 9.18 10.97 -19.03
N GLN A 215 8.26 10.01 -19.24
CA GLN A 215 7.26 10.06 -20.31
C GLN A 215 5.89 10.54 -19.84
N MET A 216 5.62 10.50 -18.52
CA MET A 216 4.32 10.81 -17.91
C MET A 216 4.50 11.84 -16.79
N ASP A 217 4.08 13.07 -17.02
CA ASP A 217 4.23 14.22 -16.08
C ASP A 217 3.46 14.08 -14.76
N PHE A 218 2.46 13.19 -14.72
CA PHE A 218 1.67 12.86 -13.53
C PHE A 218 2.21 11.62 -12.76
N CYS A 219 3.35 11.08 -13.17
CA CYS A 219 4.02 9.97 -12.53
C CYS A 219 5.26 10.46 -11.77
N HIS A 220 5.39 10.04 -10.53
CA HIS A 220 6.42 10.50 -9.61
C HIS A 220 7.11 9.30 -8.97
N TYR A 221 8.31 9.51 -8.45
CA TYR A 221 9.08 8.48 -7.75
C TYR A 221 9.38 8.88 -6.30
N PHE A 222 9.25 7.91 -5.39
CA PHE A 222 9.69 8.03 -3.99
C PHE A 222 10.75 6.96 -3.69
N PRO A 223 11.97 7.34 -3.25
CA PRO A 223 13.12 6.45 -3.16
C PRO A 223 13.15 5.62 -1.87
N SER A 224 12.08 4.84 -1.56
CA SER A 224 12.04 4.04 -0.33
C SER A 224 13.10 2.95 -0.28
N TYR A 225 13.48 2.39 -1.44
CA TYR A 225 14.52 1.39 -1.54
C TYR A 225 15.89 1.99 -1.23
N GLU A 226 16.21 3.13 -1.82
CA GLU A 226 17.47 3.83 -1.61
C GLU A 226 17.61 4.34 -0.17
N ILE A 227 16.54 4.85 0.42
CA ILE A 227 16.54 5.21 1.86
C ILE A 227 16.96 4.01 2.70
N MET A 228 16.43 2.82 2.42
CA MET A 228 16.76 1.63 3.20
C MET A 228 18.19 1.14 2.99
N ILE A 229 18.66 1.10 1.72
CA ILE A 229 19.98 0.49 1.42
C ILE A 229 21.16 1.45 1.55
N ASP A 230 20.93 2.74 1.37
CA ASP A 230 22.00 3.76 1.44
C ASP A 230 21.96 4.59 2.72
N GLU A 231 20.82 5.21 3.05
CA GLU A 231 20.74 6.08 4.22
C GLU A 231 20.65 5.27 5.52
N LEU A 232 19.88 4.17 5.53
CA LEU A 232 19.73 3.23 6.66
C LEU A 232 20.63 2.00 6.49
N ARG A 233 21.88 2.20 6.08
CA ARG A 233 22.86 1.16 5.76
C ARG A 233 23.41 0.46 7.02
N ASP A 234 22.52 -0.20 7.79
CA ASP A 234 22.89 -0.93 8.98
C ASP A 234 21.86 -2.02 9.27
N TYR A 235 22.27 -3.21 9.70
CA TYR A 235 21.37 -4.32 10.00
C TYR A 235 20.39 -4.05 11.14
N ARG A 236 20.65 -3.10 12.05
CA ARG A 236 19.70 -2.68 13.09
C ARG A 236 18.38 -2.11 12.55
N PHE A 237 18.36 -1.72 11.27
CA PHE A 237 17.17 -1.24 10.57
C PHE A 237 16.37 -2.35 9.87
N TYR A 238 16.85 -3.59 9.96
CA TYR A 238 16.12 -4.77 9.51
C TYR A 238 15.40 -5.45 10.67
N ALA A 239 14.33 -6.16 10.37
CA ALA A 239 13.69 -7.10 11.30
C ALA A 239 14.58 -8.34 11.52
N ASP A 240 14.18 -9.23 12.42
CA ASP A 240 14.96 -10.43 12.81
C ASP A 240 15.28 -11.36 11.64
N ASP A 241 14.48 -11.32 10.58
CA ASP A 241 14.72 -12.11 9.36
C ASP A 241 15.79 -11.50 8.43
N MET A 242 16.31 -10.32 8.74
CA MET A 242 17.31 -9.58 7.95
C MET A 242 16.87 -9.26 6.52
N MET A 243 15.59 -9.29 6.23
CA MET A 243 14.99 -9.04 4.92
C MET A 243 13.99 -7.89 4.95
N HIS A 244 13.11 -7.88 5.94
CA HIS A 244 12.12 -6.83 6.11
C HIS A 244 12.69 -5.64 6.88
N PRO A 245 12.27 -4.40 6.55
CA PRO A 245 12.57 -3.24 7.38
C PRO A 245 12.02 -3.42 8.79
N SER A 246 12.78 -2.98 9.79
CA SER A 246 12.30 -2.92 11.17
C SER A 246 11.17 -1.86 11.32
N PRO A 247 10.37 -1.90 12.38
CA PRO A 247 9.38 -0.86 12.66
C PRO A 247 9.99 0.56 12.68
N LEU A 248 11.23 0.69 13.18
CA LEU A 248 11.95 1.96 13.19
C LEU A 248 12.27 2.45 11.78
N ALA A 249 12.72 1.55 10.88
CA ALA A 249 12.99 1.89 9.50
C ALA A 249 11.70 2.27 8.74
N ILE A 250 10.60 1.53 8.97
CA ILE A 250 9.29 1.86 8.39
C ILE A 250 8.85 3.26 8.83
N GLN A 251 8.99 3.58 10.12
CA GLN A 251 8.64 4.89 10.66
C GLN A 251 9.49 6.01 10.03
N TYR A 252 10.79 5.79 9.88
CA TYR A 252 11.68 6.76 9.24
C TYR A 252 11.32 7.00 7.77
N ILE A 253 11.07 5.93 7.00
CA ILE A 253 10.65 6.05 5.60
C ILE A 253 9.28 6.76 5.50
N TRP A 254 8.37 6.49 6.44
CA TRP A 254 7.09 7.18 6.54
C TRP A 254 7.26 8.69 6.78
N GLU A 255 8.16 9.10 7.68
CA GLU A 255 8.46 10.51 7.94
C GLU A 255 9.01 11.20 6.68
N CYS A 256 9.98 10.56 5.99
CA CYS A 256 10.48 11.04 4.71
C CYS A 256 9.36 11.18 3.66
N PHE A 257 8.45 10.21 3.59
CA PHE A 257 7.30 10.26 2.70
C PHE A 257 6.35 11.42 3.04
N CYS A 258 6.04 11.62 4.31
CA CYS A 258 5.19 12.71 4.78
C CYS A 258 5.78 14.08 4.42
N ASP A 259 7.05 14.29 4.70
CA ASP A 259 7.74 15.55 4.42
C ASP A 259 7.80 15.83 2.91
N CYS A 260 7.95 14.77 2.11
CA CYS A 260 8.06 14.87 0.66
C CYS A 260 6.70 15.11 -0.01
N TYR A 261 5.64 14.40 0.41
CA TYR A 261 4.40 14.35 -0.35
C TYR A 261 3.18 15.00 0.32
N PHE A 262 3.21 15.35 1.60
CA PHE A 262 2.04 15.96 2.23
C PHE A 262 2.05 17.48 2.18
N THR A 263 0.86 18.05 2.10
CA THR A 263 0.70 19.51 2.24
C THR A 263 0.99 19.95 3.67
N PRO A 264 1.37 21.23 3.90
CA PRO A 264 1.55 21.76 5.26
C PRO A 264 0.30 21.58 6.15
N SER A 265 -0.90 21.72 5.58
CA SER A 265 -2.16 21.50 6.30
C SER A 265 -2.34 20.03 6.70
N THR A 266 -1.99 19.09 5.82
CA THR A 266 -1.99 17.66 6.11
C THR A 266 -1.00 17.32 7.23
N LEU A 267 0.23 17.86 7.18
CA LEU A 267 1.22 17.68 8.24
C LEU A 267 0.78 18.23 9.59
N SER A 268 0.09 19.38 9.58
CA SER A 268 -0.50 19.96 10.81
C SER A 268 -1.57 19.05 11.40
N PHE A 269 -2.47 18.53 10.55
CA PHE A 269 -3.48 17.56 10.98
C PHE A 269 -2.84 16.29 11.58
N LEU A 270 -1.81 15.73 10.93
CA LEU A 270 -1.11 14.55 11.44
C LEU A 270 -0.53 14.78 12.84
N LYS A 271 0.07 15.95 13.07
CA LYS A 271 0.61 16.30 14.41
C LYS A 271 -0.48 16.36 15.47
N GLU A 272 -1.64 16.92 15.13
CA GLU A 272 -2.79 17.02 16.03
C GLU A 272 -3.40 15.64 16.30
N TRP A 273 -3.63 14.86 15.24
CA TRP A 273 -4.17 13.51 15.32
C TRP A 273 -3.26 12.55 16.09
N ASN A 274 -1.94 12.65 15.93
CA ASN A 274 -0.99 11.85 16.70
C ASN A 274 -1.08 12.10 18.22
N LYS A 275 -1.34 13.34 18.67
CA LYS A 275 -1.57 13.62 20.11
C LYS A 275 -2.83 12.92 20.62
N ILE A 276 -3.89 12.89 19.80
CA ILE A 276 -5.12 12.15 20.14
C ILE A 276 -4.83 10.65 20.21
N ARG A 277 -4.15 10.07 19.22
CA ARG A 277 -3.79 8.65 19.21
C ARG A 277 -2.94 8.25 20.40
N GLN A 278 -1.92 9.04 20.73
CA GLN A 278 -1.08 8.81 21.91
C GLN A 278 -1.89 8.88 23.21
N GLY A 279 -2.80 9.85 23.30
CA GLY A 279 -3.69 9.96 24.46
C GLY A 279 -4.62 8.76 24.60
N LEU A 280 -5.19 8.26 23.51
CA LEU A 280 -6.05 7.06 23.51
C LEU A 280 -5.28 5.77 23.82
N ALA A 281 -4.01 5.69 23.43
CA ALA A 281 -3.14 4.57 23.73
C ALA A 281 -2.57 4.60 25.15
N HIS A 282 -2.70 5.73 25.86
CA HIS A 282 -2.20 5.87 27.21
C HIS A 282 -2.94 4.93 28.19
N ARG A 283 -2.19 4.14 28.95
CA ARG A 283 -2.72 3.26 29.99
C ARG A 283 -2.48 3.94 31.35
N PRO A 284 -3.52 4.49 31.97
CA PRO A 284 -3.35 5.15 33.26
C PRO A 284 -3.08 4.12 34.37
N PHE A 285 -2.34 4.53 35.41
CA PHE A 285 -2.16 3.73 36.62
C PHE A 285 -3.48 3.59 37.39
N ASN A 286 -4.28 4.67 37.40
CA ASN A 286 -5.63 4.67 38.01
C ASN A 286 -6.65 5.21 36.98
N PRO A 287 -7.39 4.32 36.30
CA PRO A 287 -8.41 4.69 35.28
C PRO A 287 -9.57 5.50 35.89
N GLU A 288 -9.81 5.39 37.20
CA GLU A 288 -10.92 6.04 37.86
C GLU A 288 -10.57 7.42 38.43
N SER A 289 -9.32 7.84 38.31
CA SER A 289 -8.87 9.13 38.85
C SER A 289 -9.55 10.29 38.14
N GLU A 290 -9.92 11.35 38.85
CA GLU A 290 -10.51 12.56 38.32
C GLU A 290 -9.61 13.19 37.25
N ALA A 291 -8.30 13.16 37.43
CA ALA A 291 -7.32 13.63 36.45
C ALA A 291 -7.41 12.89 35.13
N TYR A 292 -7.57 11.56 35.17
CA TYR A 292 -7.71 10.77 33.95
C TYR A 292 -9.07 10.98 33.23
N GLN A 293 -10.15 11.10 34.01
CA GLN A 293 -11.48 11.41 33.49
C GLN A 293 -11.50 12.78 32.79
N THR A 294 -10.86 13.79 33.39
CA THR A 294 -10.67 15.12 32.78
C THR A 294 -9.85 15.04 31.49
N PHE A 295 -8.76 14.28 31.52
CA PHE A 295 -7.91 14.05 30.34
C PHE A 295 -8.68 13.40 29.18
N LEU A 296 -9.47 12.35 29.45
CA LEU A 296 -10.31 11.70 28.42
C LEU A 296 -11.38 12.64 27.86
N SER A 297 -12.00 13.45 28.72
CA SER A 297 -12.97 14.46 28.29
C SER A 297 -12.34 15.49 27.33
N GLN A 298 -11.11 15.92 27.63
CA GLN A 298 -10.36 16.82 26.73
C GLN A 298 -10.01 16.17 25.39
N ILE A 299 -9.68 14.86 25.38
CA ILE A 299 -9.45 14.12 24.14
C ILE A 299 -10.74 14.04 23.32
N LEU A 300 -11.87 13.72 23.95
CA LEU A 300 -13.17 13.66 23.28
C LEU A 300 -13.53 14.98 22.65
N LEU A 301 -13.40 16.10 23.37
CA LEU A 301 -13.63 17.45 22.83
C LEU A 301 -12.75 17.75 21.61
N LYS A 302 -11.46 17.36 21.64
CA LYS A 302 -10.56 17.53 20.47
C LYS A 302 -11.01 16.72 19.27
N ILE A 303 -11.50 15.50 19.49
CA ILE A 303 -12.01 14.65 18.40
C ILE A 303 -13.28 15.27 17.79
N GLU A 304 -14.18 15.78 18.62
CA GLU A 304 -15.41 16.45 18.18
C GLU A 304 -15.12 17.73 17.40
N ASP A 305 -14.20 18.57 17.88
CA ASP A 305 -13.73 19.78 17.18
C ASP A 305 -13.10 19.44 15.80
N LEU A 306 -12.26 18.39 15.75
CA LEU A 306 -11.72 17.92 14.46
C LEU A 306 -12.81 17.41 13.52
N LYS A 307 -13.80 16.69 14.03
CA LYS A 307 -14.92 16.19 13.22
C LYS A 307 -15.79 17.33 12.69
N GLU A 308 -15.98 18.38 13.46
CA GLU A 308 -16.70 19.58 13.02
C GLU A 308 -15.95 20.31 11.90
N LYS A 309 -14.63 20.48 12.05
CA LYS A 309 -13.76 21.11 11.05
C LYS A 309 -13.59 20.24 9.78
N LEU A 310 -13.62 18.92 9.94
CA LEU A 310 -13.38 17.95 8.89
C LEU A 310 -14.49 16.86 8.87
N PRO A 311 -15.70 17.18 8.36
CA PRO A 311 -16.87 16.31 8.47
C PRO A 311 -16.71 14.93 7.81
N TYR A 312 -15.72 14.77 6.93
CA TYR A 312 -15.41 13.50 6.27
C TYR A 312 -14.61 12.50 7.14
N LEU A 313 -14.14 12.94 8.35
CA LEU A 313 -13.38 12.04 9.23
C LEU A 313 -14.29 11.00 9.87
N ASP A 314 -13.92 9.73 9.72
CA ASP A 314 -14.51 8.64 10.48
C ASP A 314 -13.77 8.48 11.82
N VAL A 315 -14.34 9.04 12.86
CA VAL A 315 -13.81 9.01 14.24
C VAL A 315 -14.74 8.31 15.21
N GLN A 316 -15.74 7.57 14.71
CA GLN A 316 -16.74 6.90 15.57
C GLN A 316 -16.12 5.88 16.52
N LYS A 317 -15.07 5.19 16.06
CA LYS A 317 -14.34 4.23 16.88
C LYS A 317 -13.67 4.91 18.09
N GLU A 318 -13.02 6.04 17.85
CA GLU A 318 -12.31 6.81 18.88
C GLU A 318 -13.28 7.45 19.87
N ILE A 319 -14.39 8.01 19.39
CA ILE A 319 -15.47 8.55 20.25
C ILE A 319 -16.01 7.45 21.17
N LYS A 320 -16.36 6.29 20.61
CA LYS A 320 -16.86 5.14 21.39
C LYS A 320 -15.83 4.67 22.43
N LEU A 321 -14.54 4.68 22.08
CA LEU A 321 -13.47 4.29 23.00
C LEU A 321 -13.36 5.26 24.19
N CYS A 322 -13.41 6.57 23.94
CA CYS A 322 -13.43 7.59 25.00
C CYS A 322 -14.67 7.43 25.90
N GLN A 323 -15.86 7.32 25.29
CA GLN A 323 -17.13 7.21 26.02
C GLN A 323 -17.20 5.94 26.87
N ALA A 324 -16.61 4.83 26.42
CA ALA A 324 -16.57 3.58 27.17
C ALA A 324 -15.69 3.66 28.43
N GLN A 325 -14.71 4.58 28.46
CA GLN A 325 -13.78 4.78 29.57
C GLN A 325 -14.16 5.96 30.48
N LEU A 326 -15.04 6.85 30.03
CA LEU A 326 -15.60 7.91 30.87
C LEU A 326 -16.63 7.32 31.83
N LYS A 327 -16.56 7.74 33.10
CA LYS A 327 -17.61 7.41 34.08
C LYS A 327 -18.93 8.03 33.60
N LYS A 328 -19.98 7.24 33.72
CA LYS A 328 -21.34 7.72 33.52
C LYS A 328 -21.76 8.62 34.71
#